data_103a8f700e6bec82cbe574b849f5efad
#
_entry.id   103a8f700e6bec82cbe574b849f5efad
#
_cell.length_a   1.000
_cell.length_b   1.000
_cell.length_c   1.000
_cell.angle_alpha   90.00
_cell.angle_beta   90.00
_cell.angle_gamma   90.00
#
_symmetry.space_group_name_H-M   'P 1'
#
loop_
_entity.id
_entity.type
_entity.pdbx_description
1 polymer ?
#
loop_
_entity_poly.entity_id
_entity_poly.type
_entity_poly.pdbx_seq_one_letter_code
_entity_poly.pdbx_strand_id
1 'polypeptide(L)'
;MSLVISSYNIYKPNSEIIEFLIPVTIIISALTNLFFLKSTQKISYLTILIALFFGLIHGFGFANFFNQITFNDGVDLVALIGFSFGVETAQILIATSILILNSILFLINPGFRKNYVRLISIIVCLLTILIFI
;
A
#
# COMPACT_ATOMS: atom_id res chain seq x y z
N MET A 1 -9.30 7.72 -6.43
CA MET A 1 -10.31 7.10 -7.31
C MET A 1 -11.23 6.16 -6.53
N SER A 2 -10.74 5.12 -5.88
CA SER A 2 -11.54 4.14 -5.13
C SER A 2 -12.39 4.76 -4.00
N LEU A 3 -11.87 5.76 -3.28
CA LEU A 3 -12.58 6.52 -2.25
C LEU A 3 -13.84 7.21 -2.80
N VAL A 4 -13.72 7.89 -3.92
CA VAL A 4 -14.86 8.56 -4.57
C VAL A 4 -15.92 7.56 -5.03
N ILE A 5 -15.51 6.47 -5.66
CA ILE A 5 -16.41 5.40 -6.15
C ILE A 5 -17.21 4.80 -4.99
N SER A 6 -16.55 4.52 -3.86
CA SER A 6 -17.19 3.95 -2.67
C SER A 6 -18.12 4.95 -1.96
N SER A 7 -17.73 6.23 -1.84
CA SER A 7 -18.48 7.25 -1.14
C SER A 7 -19.80 7.61 -1.85
N TYR A 8 -19.81 7.57 -3.19
CA TYR A 8 -21.05 7.80 -3.95
C TYR A 8 -21.94 6.57 -4.12
N ASN A 9 -21.70 5.49 -3.36
CA ASN A 9 -22.47 4.23 -3.46
C ASN A 9 -22.49 3.59 -4.87
N ILE A 10 -21.56 3.95 -5.75
CA ILE A 10 -21.47 3.38 -7.10
C ILE A 10 -21.06 1.91 -7.02
N TYR A 11 -20.13 1.60 -6.12
CA TYR A 11 -19.70 0.24 -5.83
C TYR A 11 -19.15 0.15 -4.41
N LYS A 12 -19.75 -0.69 -3.58
CA LYS A 12 -19.28 -1.02 -2.22
C LYS A 12 -18.81 -2.48 -2.24
N PRO A 13 -17.51 -2.73 -2.37
CA PRO A 13 -17.00 -4.09 -2.21
C PRO A 13 -17.21 -4.55 -0.77
N ASN A 14 -17.41 -5.87 -0.58
CA ASN A 14 -17.52 -6.43 0.76
C ASN A 14 -16.25 -6.11 1.57
N SER A 15 -16.43 -5.50 2.75
CA SER A 15 -15.31 -5.11 3.63
C SER A 15 -14.40 -6.28 3.96
N GLU A 16 -14.97 -7.46 4.25
CA GLU A 16 -14.21 -8.66 4.57
C GLU A 16 -13.28 -9.09 3.44
N ILE A 17 -13.75 -8.99 2.18
CA ILE A 17 -12.93 -9.31 1.00
C ILE A 17 -11.76 -8.33 0.88
N ILE A 18 -12.00 -7.05 1.08
CA ILE A 18 -10.95 -6.03 0.98
C ILE A 18 -9.93 -6.20 2.12
N GLU A 19 -10.40 -6.40 3.34
CA GLU A 19 -9.55 -6.64 4.51
C GLU A 19 -8.68 -7.89 4.34
N PHE A 20 -9.19 -8.93 3.68
CA PHE A 20 -8.41 -10.12 3.30
C PHE A 20 -7.41 -9.83 2.18
N LEU A 21 -7.80 -9.09 1.14
CA LEU A 21 -6.97 -8.83 -0.03
C LEU A 21 -5.75 -7.94 0.28
N ILE A 22 -5.88 -7.00 1.23
CA ILE A 22 -4.78 -6.11 1.61
C ILE A 22 -3.56 -6.90 2.10
N PRO A 23 -3.64 -7.76 3.14
CA PRO A 23 -2.49 -8.54 3.59
C PRO A 23 -1.97 -9.50 2.53
N VAL A 24 -2.85 -10.09 1.71
CA VAL A 24 -2.44 -10.96 0.60
C VAL A 24 -1.56 -10.21 -0.40
N THR A 25 -1.93 -9.00 -0.81
CA THR A 25 -1.12 -8.20 -1.74
C THR A 25 0.22 -7.76 -1.14
N ILE A 26 0.27 -7.49 0.18
CA ILE A 26 1.50 -7.16 0.89
C ILE A 26 2.45 -8.37 0.90
N ILE A 27 1.93 -9.57 1.23
CA ILE A 27 2.72 -10.81 1.24
C ILE A 27 3.24 -11.12 -0.17
N ILE A 28 2.42 -11.02 -1.21
CA ILE A 28 2.84 -11.23 -2.59
C ILE A 28 3.98 -10.27 -2.97
N SER A 29 3.86 -8.98 -2.62
CA SER A 29 4.89 -7.98 -2.89
C SER A 29 6.19 -8.29 -2.16
N ALA A 30 6.12 -8.68 -0.90
CA ALA A 30 7.29 -9.04 -0.10
C ALA A 30 7.98 -10.31 -0.63
N LEU A 31 7.22 -11.34 -0.99
CA LEU A 31 7.74 -12.57 -1.62
C LEU A 31 8.38 -12.27 -2.97
N THR A 32 7.76 -11.43 -3.80
CA THR A 32 8.34 -11.02 -5.08
C THR A 32 9.71 -10.37 -4.86
N ASN A 33 9.84 -9.49 -3.88
CA ASN A 33 11.11 -8.88 -3.52
C ASN A 33 12.16 -9.91 -3.06
N LEU A 34 11.75 -10.96 -2.33
CA LEU A 34 12.66 -12.01 -1.87
C LEU A 34 13.21 -12.86 -3.04
N PHE A 35 12.36 -13.24 -3.98
CA PHE A 35 12.72 -14.13 -5.06
C PHE A 35 13.43 -13.43 -6.23
N PHE A 36 13.04 -12.18 -6.53
CA PHE A 36 13.53 -11.45 -7.70
C PHE A 36 14.60 -10.40 -7.41
N LEU A 37 15.29 -10.49 -6.27
CA LEU A 37 16.40 -9.60 -5.87
C LEU A 37 17.55 -9.48 -6.90
N LYS A 38 17.67 -10.43 -7.83
CA LYS A 38 18.76 -10.46 -8.83
C LYS A 38 18.37 -9.86 -10.18
N SER A 39 17.12 -9.60 -10.43
CA SER A 39 16.66 -9.12 -11.73
C SER A 39 16.77 -7.60 -11.78
N THR A 40 17.58 -7.08 -12.69
CA THR A 40 17.48 -5.73 -13.21
C THR A 40 16.21 -5.66 -14.07
N GLN A 41 15.07 -5.75 -13.42
CA GLN A 41 13.80 -5.70 -14.15
C GLN A 41 13.62 -4.29 -14.72
N LYS A 42 13.61 -4.22 -16.04
CA LYS A 42 13.03 -3.06 -16.73
C LYS A 42 11.56 -2.95 -16.27
N ILE A 43 11.13 -1.73 -15.94
CA ILE A 43 9.73 -1.46 -15.62
C ILE A 43 8.90 -1.95 -16.80
N SER A 44 8.16 -3.04 -16.58
CA SER A 44 7.25 -3.61 -17.58
C SER A 44 5.86 -3.02 -17.38
N TYR A 45 5.08 -2.95 -18.47
CA TYR A 45 3.65 -2.61 -18.38
C TYR A 45 2.91 -3.50 -17.37
N LEU A 46 3.28 -4.77 -17.26
CA LEU A 46 2.73 -5.69 -16.28
C LEU A 46 3.00 -5.23 -14.84
N THR A 47 4.21 -4.74 -14.54
CA THR A 47 4.56 -4.22 -13.22
C THR A 47 3.71 -3.01 -12.85
N ILE A 48 3.46 -2.12 -13.80
CA ILE A 48 2.61 -0.94 -13.61
C ILE A 48 1.16 -1.38 -13.36
N LEU A 49 0.66 -2.34 -14.13
CA LEU A 49 -0.70 -2.86 -13.98
C LEU A 49 -0.92 -3.51 -12.61
N ILE A 50 0.03 -4.33 -12.16
CA ILE A 50 0.00 -4.96 -10.83
C ILE A 50 0.02 -3.90 -9.73
N ALA A 51 0.89 -2.89 -9.83
CA ALA A 51 0.97 -1.80 -8.86
C ALA A 51 -0.34 -1.00 -8.81
N LEU A 52 -0.96 -0.75 -9.95
CA LEU A 52 -2.25 -0.07 -10.03
C LEU A 52 -3.36 -0.89 -9.39
N PHE A 53 -3.41 -2.19 -9.66
CA PHE A 53 -4.37 -3.10 -9.04
C PHE A 53 -4.22 -3.17 -7.52
N PHE A 54 -2.99 -3.27 -7.01
CA PHE A 54 -2.72 -3.24 -5.58
C PHE A 54 -3.11 -1.90 -4.96
N GLY A 55 -2.82 -0.79 -5.65
CA GLY A 55 -3.23 0.54 -5.22
C GLY A 55 -4.75 0.71 -5.14
N LEU A 56 -5.51 0.09 -6.05
CA LEU A 56 -6.97 0.07 -5.98
C LEU A 56 -7.49 -0.70 -4.75
N ILE A 57 -6.94 -1.87 -4.46
CA ILE A 57 -7.32 -2.66 -3.27
C ILE A 57 -7.08 -1.85 -2.00
N HIS A 58 -5.90 -1.26 -1.84
CA HIS A 58 -5.56 -0.42 -0.70
C HIS A 58 -6.46 0.83 -0.62
N GLY A 59 -6.77 1.44 -1.76
CA GLY A 59 -7.68 2.58 -1.83
C GLY A 59 -9.11 2.24 -1.40
N PHE A 60 -9.61 1.04 -1.70
CA PHE A 60 -10.90 0.57 -1.17
C PHE A 60 -10.84 0.30 0.33
N GLY A 61 -9.70 -0.17 0.86
CA GLY A 61 -9.49 -0.29 2.31
C GLY A 61 -9.62 1.05 3.03
N PHE A 62 -9.00 2.10 2.50
CA PHE A 62 -9.15 3.45 3.03
C PHE A 62 -10.59 3.98 2.90
N ALA A 63 -11.29 3.63 1.81
CA ALA A 63 -12.69 4.01 1.63
C ALA A 63 -13.60 3.33 2.66
N ASN A 64 -13.38 2.05 2.96
CA ASN A 64 -14.12 1.35 4.01
C ASN A 64 -13.85 1.97 5.38
N PHE A 65 -12.60 2.28 5.71
CA PHE A 65 -12.24 2.96 6.94
C PHE A 65 -12.92 4.34 7.05
N PHE A 66 -12.89 5.15 5.99
CA PHE A 66 -13.57 6.44 5.96
C PHE A 66 -15.07 6.30 6.23
N ASN A 67 -15.73 5.32 5.58
CA ASN A 67 -17.16 5.07 5.76
C ASN A 67 -17.51 4.61 7.19
N GLN A 68 -16.58 3.93 7.88
CA GLN A 68 -16.79 3.51 9.28
C GLN A 68 -16.71 4.67 10.27
N ILE A 69 -15.83 5.65 10.00
CA ILE A 69 -15.64 6.81 10.90
C ILE A 69 -16.61 7.97 10.62
N THR A 70 -17.22 7.99 9.42
CA THR A 70 -18.17 9.04 9.03
C THR A 70 -19.59 8.51 9.26
N PHE A 71 -20.20 8.91 10.38
CA PHE A 71 -21.54 8.47 10.75
C PHE A 71 -22.60 9.06 9.81
N ASN A 72 -23.30 8.21 9.12
CA ASN A 72 -24.69 8.17 8.57
C ASN A 72 -25.39 9.40 7.99
N ASP A 73 -24.88 10.62 7.99
CA ASP A 73 -25.64 11.82 7.59
C ASP A 73 -25.36 12.31 6.15
N GLY A 74 -25.01 11.39 5.25
CA GLY A 74 -24.70 11.74 3.86
C GLY A 74 -23.21 11.92 3.59
N VAL A 75 -22.84 12.03 2.30
CA VAL A 75 -21.44 12.21 1.92
C VAL A 75 -21.02 13.64 2.20
N ASP A 76 -20.27 13.85 3.28
CA ASP A 76 -19.61 15.13 3.52
C ASP A 76 -18.40 15.27 2.57
N LEU A 77 -18.57 16.06 1.51
CA LEU A 77 -17.53 16.32 0.52
C LEU A 77 -16.27 16.95 1.13
N VAL A 78 -16.43 17.80 2.14
CA VAL A 78 -15.30 18.46 2.80
C VAL A 78 -14.49 17.45 3.60
N ALA A 79 -15.16 16.58 4.35
CA ALA A 79 -14.51 15.48 5.07
C ALA A 79 -13.84 14.50 4.11
N LEU A 80 -14.48 14.14 2.99
CA LEU A 80 -13.93 13.26 1.98
C LEU A 80 -12.66 13.82 1.34
N ILE A 81 -12.67 15.08 0.93
CA ILE A 81 -11.51 15.77 0.35
C ILE A 81 -10.40 15.89 1.39
N GLY A 82 -10.73 16.30 2.61
CA GLY A 82 -9.76 16.42 3.70
C GLY A 82 -9.09 15.10 4.03
N PHE A 83 -9.85 14.01 4.12
CA PHE A 83 -9.34 12.67 4.36
C PHE A 83 -8.45 12.19 3.20
N SER A 84 -8.88 12.36 1.94
CA SER A 84 -8.11 11.97 0.77
C SER A 84 -6.77 12.70 0.72
N PHE A 85 -6.78 14.02 0.93
CA PHE A 85 -5.57 14.84 0.93
C PHE A 85 -4.63 14.47 2.09
N GLY A 86 -5.19 14.17 3.27
CA GLY A 86 -4.42 13.70 4.43
C GLY A 86 -3.71 12.38 4.15
N VAL A 87 -4.41 11.40 3.59
CA VAL A 87 -3.85 10.09 3.22
C VAL A 87 -2.76 10.22 2.15
N GLU A 88 -3.00 10.99 1.08
CA GLU A 88 -2.00 11.21 0.02
C GLU A 88 -0.76 11.90 0.56
N THR A 89 -0.92 12.93 1.40
CA THR A 89 0.20 13.64 2.03
C THR A 89 1.03 12.71 2.92
N ALA A 90 0.37 11.91 3.75
CA ALA A 90 1.03 10.94 4.62
C ALA A 90 1.82 9.90 3.80
N GLN A 91 1.24 9.38 2.72
CA GLN A 91 1.92 8.42 1.83
C GLN A 91 3.16 9.02 1.17
N ILE A 92 3.09 10.27 0.68
CA ILE A 92 4.23 10.97 0.09
C ILE A 92 5.33 11.17 1.12
N LEU A 93 5.00 11.60 2.34
CA LEU A 93 5.96 11.80 3.43
C LEU A 93 6.65 10.49 3.80
N ILE A 94 5.90 9.40 3.98
CA ILE A 94 6.45 8.08 4.31
C ILE A 94 7.35 7.58 3.18
N ALA A 95 6.88 7.61 1.93
CA ALA A 95 7.65 7.15 0.78
C ALA A 95 8.94 7.95 0.61
N THR A 96 8.88 9.27 0.72
CA THR A 96 10.06 10.15 0.63
C THR A 96 11.05 9.86 1.74
N SER A 97 10.58 9.69 2.98
CA SER A 97 11.43 9.36 4.13
C SER A 97 12.16 8.02 3.93
N ILE A 98 11.45 7.00 3.43
CA ILE A 98 12.05 5.69 3.12
C ILE A 98 13.07 5.80 1.99
N LEU A 99 12.80 6.57 0.93
CA LEU A 99 13.74 6.78 -0.17
C LEU A 99 15.01 7.50 0.28
N ILE A 100 14.87 8.53 1.10
CA ILE A 100 16.02 9.26 1.67
C ILE A 100 16.86 8.31 2.53
N LEU A 101 16.23 7.57 3.46
CA LEU A 101 16.91 6.61 4.31
C LEU A 101 17.64 5.54 3.50
N ASN A 102 17.00 4.98 2.48
CA ASN A 102 17.62 4.01 1.59
C ASN A 102 18.80 4.61 0.83
N SER A 103 18.69 5.85 0.33
CA SER A 103 19.78 6.53 -0.37
C SER A 103 20.99 6.71 0.52
N ILE A 104 20.80 7.12 1.77
CA ILE A 104 21.89 7.28 2.75
C ILE A 104 22.55 5.93 3.04
N LEU A 105 21.77 4.89 3.32
CA LEU A 105 22.29 3.55 3.62
C LEU A 105 23.11 2.98 2.46
N PHE A 106 22.66 3.18 1.21
CA PHE A 106 23.35 2.65 0.03
C PHE A 106 24.59 3.46 -0.34
N LEU A 107 24.66 4.74 0.02
CA LEU A 107 25.88 5.55 -0.09
C LEU A 107 26.98 5.05 0.85
N ILE A 108 26.61 4.64 2.08
CA ILE A 108 27.54 4.15 3.09
C ILE A 108 28.06 2.75 2.74
N ASN A 109 27.17 1.85 2.29
CA ASN A 109 27.54 0.47 1.96
C ASN A 109 26.69 -0.09 0.81
N PRO A 110 27.18 -0.03 -0.44
CA PRO A 110 26.45 -0.54 -1.61
C PRO A 110 26.18 -2.05 -1.57
N GLY A 111 27.02 -2.84 -0.88
CA GLY A 111 26.86 -4.29 -0.73
C GLY A 111 25.70 -4.67 0.20
N PHE A 112 25.29 -3.77 1.06
CA PHE A 112 24.24 -4.01 2.06
C PHE A 112 22.83 -4.12 1.46
N ARG A 113 22.61 -3.59 0.25
CA ARG A 113 21.30 -3.50 -0.39
C ARG A 113 20.54 -4.82 -0.43
N LYS A 114 21.20 -5.91 -0.83
CA LYS A 114 20.53 -7.23 -0.98
C LYS A 114 20.05 -7.77 0.36
N ASN A 115 20.91 -7.68 1.37
CA ASN A 115 20.59 -8.19 2.71
C ASN A 115 19.52 -7.33 3.38
N TYR A 116 19.58 -6.01 3.20
CA TYR A 116 18.59 -5.07 3.70
C TYR A 116 17.19 -5.35 3.11
N VAL A 117 17.07 -5.42 1.78
CA VAL A 117 15.78 -5.71 1.13
C VAL A 117 15.23 -7.06 1.58
N ARG A 118 16.09 -8.08 1.70
CA ARG A 118 15.70 -9.40 2.18
C ARG A 118 15.17 -9.35 3.61
N LEU A 119 15.90 -8.71 4.50
CA LEU A 119 15.54 -8.57 5.91
C LEU A 119 14.20 -7.84 6.08
N ILE A 120 14.03 -6.70 5.41
CA ILE A 120 12.78 -5.93 5.45
C ILE A 120 11.61 -6.75 4.89
N SER A 121 11.80 -7.45 3.77
CA SER A 121 10.74 -8.29 3.19
C SER A 121 10.31 -9.43 4.13
N ILE A 122 11.26 -10.04 4.83
CA ILE A 122 10.94 -11.07 5.85
C ILE A 122 10.17 -10.46 7.02
N ILE A 123 10.61 -9.31 7.53
CA ILE A 123 9.92 -8.61 8.64
C ILE A 123 8.49 -8.25 8.22
N VAL A 124 8.31 -7.70 7.03
CA VAL A 124 6.98 -7.34 6.51
C VAL A 124 6.09 -8.58 6.39
N CYS A 125 6.59 -9.70 5.85
CA CYS A 125 5.83 -10.95 5.80
C CYS A 125 5.40 -11.42 7.18
N LEU A 126 6.32 -11.45 8.14
CA LEU A 126 6.03 -11.90 9.50
C LEU A 126 5.02 -11.01 10.21
N LEU A 127 5.18 -9.69 10.11
CA LEU A 127 4.23 -8.74 10.71
C LEU A 127 2.84 -8.85 10.07
N THR A 128 2.77 -9.01 8.75
CA THR A 128 1.49 -9.15 8.05
C THR A 128 0.77 -10.43 8.48
N ILE A 129 1.49 -11.54 8.61
CA ILE A 129 0.91 -12.79 9.10
C ILE A 129 0.45 -12.65 10.55
N LEU A 130 1.25 -12.01 11.41
CA LEU A 130 0.92 -11.82 12.83
C LEU A 130 -0.34 -10.96 13.03
N ILE A 131 -0.54 -9.95 12.18
CA ILE A 131 -1.71 -9.06 12.27
C ILE A 131 -2.96 -9.76 11.70
N PHE A 132 -2.76 -10.69 10.77
CA PHE A 132 -3.86 -11.38 10.09
C PHE A 132 -4.42 -12.58 10.86
N ILE A 133 -3.64 -13.17 11.79
CA ILE A 133 -4.07 -14.27 12.67
C ILE A 133 -4.69 -13.71 13.96
#